data_72b529744a87d4497c6f37fa5d785646
#
_entry.id   72b529744a87d4497c6f37fa5d785646
#
_cell.length_a   1.000
_cell.length_b   1.000
_cell.length_c   1.000
_cell.angle_alpha   90.00
_cell.angle_beta   90.00
_cell.angle_gamma   90.00
#
_symmetry.space_group_name_H-M   'P 1'
#
loop_
_entity.id
_entity.type
_entity.pdbx_description
1 polymer ?
#
loop_
_entity_poly.entity_id
_entity_poly.type
_entity_poly.pdbx_seq_one_letter_code
_entity_poly.pdbx_strand_id
1 'polypeptide(L)'
;MNADAANRAYQALIKSGVNFVACLPDSAFQELYLPLSADPKITYVQVASENDGVGVCMGAWLGGMKPALLVENTGFTLGTYALLRGPMAFGVPLLLLISHRGELGDERWFSVPFGWGTKPLLDSMRITHRSVEKIEDVSSAISNAVKSMNSMQAPVAILFAGEILF
;
A
#
# COMPACT_ATOMS: atom_id res chain seq x y z
N MET A 1 -12.59 -3.90 1.39
CA MET A 1 -12.63 -2.47 0.94
C MET A 1 -13.96 -2.25 0.25
N ASN A 2 -14.63 -1.15 0.55
CA ASN A 2 -15.87 -0.75 -0.11
C ASN A 2 -15.65 -0.54 -1.64
N ALA A 3 -16.63 -0.90 -2.47
CA ALA A 3 -16.51 -0.83 -3.94
C ALA A 3 -16.27 0.60 -4.49
N ASP A 4 -16.89 1.64 -3.88
CA ASP A 4 -16.62 3.05 -4.29
C ASP A 4 -15.20 3.46 -3.91
N ALA A 5 -14.73 3.09 -2.72
CA ALA A 5 -13.36 3.32 -2.30
C ALA A 5 -12.35 2.62 -3.22
N ALA A 6 -12.63 1.37 -3.63
CA ALA A 6 -11.79 0.61 -4.55
C ALA A 6 -11.73 1.29 -5.94
N ASN A 7 -12.87 1.73 -6.47
CA ASN A 7 -12.90 2.46 -7.74
C ASN A 7 -12.12 3.78 -7.66
N ARG A 8 -12.28 4.55 -6.58
CA ARG A 8 -11.52 5.79 -6.36
C ARG A 8 -10.02 5.53 -6.25
N ALA A 9 -9.63 4.47 -5.55
CA ALA A 9 -8.23 4.07 -5.43
C ALA A 9 -7.64 3.68 -6.79
N TYR A 10 -8.33 2.84 -7.55
CA TYR A 10 -7.93 2.46 -8.90
C TYR A 10 -7.73 3.67 -9.80
N GLN A 11 -8.74 4.56 -9.90
CA GLN A 11 -8.67 5.76 -10.73
C GLN A 11 -7.52 6.70 -10.30
N ALA A 12 -7.29 6.83 -8.99
CA ALA A 12 -6.21 7.65 -8.47
C ALA A 12 -4.82 7.07 -8.78
N LEU A 13 -4.65 5.75 -8.71
CA LEU A 13 -3.42 5.07 -9.11
C LEU A 13 -3.08 5.32 -10.57
N ILE A 14 -4.05 5.07 -11.48
CA ILE A 14 -3.88 5.30 -12.92
C ILE A 14 -3.54 6.76 -13.20
N LYS A 15 -4.32 7.70 -12.66
CA LYS A 15 -4.11 9.15 -12.85
C LYS A 15 -2.76 9.63 -12.33
N SER A 16 -2.23 8.98 -11.29
CA SER A 16 -0.92 9.29 -10.71
C SER A 16 0.23 8.60 -11.45
N GLY A 17 -0.07 7.80 -12.47
CA GLY A 17 0.90 7.13 -13.32
C GLY A 17 1.49 5.86 -12.71
N VAL A 18 0.87 5.28 -11.68
CA VAL A 18 1.23 3.94 -11.19
C VAL A 18 0.92 2.94 -12.29
N ASN A 19 1.92 2.14 -12.67
CA ASN A 19 1.82 1.17 -13.76
C ASN A 19 2.36 -0.22 -13.39
N PHE A 20 2.76 -0.41 -12.15
CA PHE A 20 3.14 -1.69 -11.58
C PHE A 20 2.51 -1.86 -10.21
N VAL A 21 1.84 -2.97 -9.98
CA VAL A 21 1.22 -3.29 -8.69
C VAL A 21 1.59 -4.70 -8.28
N ALA A 22 2.27 -4.83 -7.15
CA ALA A 22 2.45 -6.10 -6.48
C ALA A 22 1.47 -6.24 -5.31
N CYS A 23 1.00 -7.44 -5.05
CA CYS A 23 0.17 -7.72 -3.88
C CYS A 23 0.35 -9.16 -3.38
N LEU A 24 0.26 -9.34 -2.08
CA LEU A 24 -0.16 -10.60 -1.49
C LEU A 24 -1.69 -10.50 -1.29
N PRO A 25 -2.50 -11.35 -1.95
CA PRO A 25 -3.95 -11.22 -1.89
C PRO A 25 -4.49 -11.31 -0.48
N ASP A 26 -5.32 -10.35 -0.12
CA ASP A 26 -5.98 -10.19 1.17
C ASP A 26 -7.45 -9.79 0.93
N SER A 27 -8.35 -10.24 1.78
CA SER A 27 -9.79 -9.99 1.64
C SER A 27 -10.17 -8.50 1.70
N ALA A 28 -9.36 -7.67 2.35
CA ALA A 28 -9.65 -6.25 2.47
C ALA A 28 -9.57 -5.49 1.13
N PHE A 29 -8.72 -5.94 0.20
CA PHE A 29 -8.56 -5.32 -1.12
C PHE A 29 -9.29 -6.05 -2.25
N GLN A 30 -10.18 -6.99 -1.95
CA GLN A 30 -10.84 -7.86 -2.93
C GLN A 30 -11.43 -7.09 -4.12
N GLU A 31 -12.13 -5.97 -3.88
CA GLU A 31 -12.77 -5.15 -4.91
C GLU A 31 -11.76 -4.41 -5.81
N LEU A 32 -10.51 -4.30 -5.40
CA LEU A 32 -9.46 -3.60 -6.15
C LEU A 32 -8.68 -4.53 -7.08
N TYR A 33 -8.64 -5.83 -6.81
CA TYR A 33 -7.80 -6.76 -7.58
C TYR A 33 -8.23 -6.92 -9.03
N LEU A 34 -9.53 -7.07 -9.28
CA LEU A 34 -10.04 -7.26 -10.65
C LEU A 34 -9.78 -6.04 -11.54
N PRO A 35 -10.10 -4.80 -11.12
CA PRO A 35 -9.76 -3.61 -11.91
C PRO A 35 -8.26 -3.48 -12.22
N LEU A 36 -7.40 -3.80 -11.25
CA LEU A 36 -5.95 -3.71 -11.43
C LEU A 36 -5.41 -4.80 -12.37
N SER A 37 -5.88 -6.03 -12.22
CA SER A 37 -5.38 -7.16 -13.02
C SER A 37 -5.90 -7.17 -14.45
N ALA A 38 -7.05 -6.55 -14.71
CA ALA A 38 -7.66 -6.47 -16.03
C ALA A 38 -7.16 -5.27 -16.87
N ASP A 39 -6.52 -4.27 -16.25
CA ASP A 39 -6.04 -3.09 -16.98
C ASP A 39 -4.71 -3.38 -17.68
N PRO A 40 -4.66 -3.32 -19.03
CA PRO A 40 -3.43 -3.56 -19.79
C PRO A 40 -2.32 -2.52 -19.54
N LYS A 41 -2.64 -1.40 -18.87
CA LYS A 41 -1.66 -0.37 -18.50
C LYS A 41 -0.94 -0.68 -17.19
N ILE A 42 -1.39 -1.70 -16.46
CA ILE A 42 -0.82 -2.12 -15.18
C ILE A 42 -0.17 -3.50 -15.33
N THR A 43 1.07 -3.59 -14.97
CA THR A 43 1.70 -4.89 -14.68
C THR A 43 1.30 -5.30 -13.27
N TYR A 44 0.39 -6.27 -13.17
CA TYR A 44 -0.13 -6.78 -11.91
C TYR A 44 0.54 -8.10 -11.55
N VAL A 45 1.14 -8.18 -10.36
CA VAL A 45 1.91 -9.34 -9.89
C VAL A 45 1.43 -9.78 -8.51
N GLN A 46 1.01 -11.03 -8.40
CA GLN A 46 0.80 -11.67 -7.09
C GLN A 46 2.11 -12.26 -6.59
N VAL A 47 2.41 -12.04 -5.33
CA VAL A 47 3.64 -12.51 -4.68
C VAL A 47 3.33 -13.54 -3.60
N ALA A 48 4.35 -14.32 -3.21
CA ALA A 48 4.21 -15.35 -2.18
C ALA A 48 4.45 -14.82 -0.76
N SER A 49 5.07 -13.65 -0.65
CA SER A 49 5.27 -12.95 0.65
C SER A 49 5.40 -11.44 0.43
N GLU A 50 5.20 -10.67 1.47
CA GLU A 50 5.35 -9.22 1.46
C GLU A 50 6.80 -8.79 1.24
N ASN A 51 7.77 -9.56 1.74
CA ASN A 51 9.19 -9.35 1.45
C ASN A 51 9.47 -9.42 -0.06
N ASP A 52 8.91 -10.44 -0.73
CA ASP A 52 9.04 -10.61 -2.18
C ASP A 52 8.39 -9.42 -2.91
N GLY A 53 7.22 -8.97 -2.41
CA GLY A 53 6.52 -7.81 -2.93
C GLY A 53 7.37 -6.54 -2.93
N VAL A 54 8.08 -6.28 -1.85
CA VAL A 54 9.02 -5.14 -1.76
C VAL A 54 10.15 -5.29 -2.78
N GLY A 55 10.76 -6.48 -2.88
CA GLY A 55 11.84 -6.74 -3.83
C GLY A 55 11.42 -6.59 -5.28
N VAL A 56 10.25 -7.14 -5.63
CA VAL A 56 9.67 -7.05 -6.99
C VAL A 56 9.33 -5.59 -7.34
N CYS A 57 8.74 -4.83 -6.42
CA CYS A 57 8.47 -3.40 -6.62
C CYS A 57 9.76 -2.59 -6.81
N MET A 58 10.81 -2.88 -6.03
CA MET A 58 12.11 -2.24 -6.20
C MET A 58 12.70 -2.53 -7.58
N GLY A 59 12.64 -3.79 -8.03
CA GLY A 59 13.08 -4.18 -9.36
C GLY A 59 12.29 -3.49 -10.47
N ALA A 60 10.97 -3.38 -10.33
CA ALA A 60 10.10 -2.67 -11.27
C ALA A 60 10.48 -1.18 -11.37
N TRP A 61 10.76 -0.52 -10.25
CA TRP A 61 11.20 0.87 -10.25
C TRP A 61 12.56 1.03 -10.95
N LEU A 62 13.52 0.15 -10.68
CA LEU A 62 14.82 0.15 -11.38
C LEU A 62 14.64 -0.06 -12.90
N GLY A 63 13.60 -0.79 -13.31
CA GLY A 63 13.18 -0.94 -14.70
C GLY A 63 12.38 0.24 -15.27
N GLY A 64 12.24 1.36 -14.54
CA GLY A 64 11.56 2.58 -14.98
C GLY A 64 10.04 2.58 -14.77
N MET A 65 9.50 1.64 -14.02
CA MET A 65 8.07 1.59 -13.66
C MET A 65 7.79 2.39 -12.37
N LYS A 66 6.51 2.70 -12.13
CA LYS A 66 6.05 3.35 -10.90
C LYS A 66 5.28 2.33 -10.05
N PRO A 67 5.93 1.73 -9.03
CA PRO A 67 5.35 0.64 -8.27
C PRO A 67 4.44 1.10 -7.13
N ALA A 68 3.41 0.28 -6.88
CA ALA A 68 2.66 0.24 -5.64
C ALA A 68 2.63 -1.19 -5.09
N LEU A 69 2.63 -1.31 -3.76
CA LEU A 69 2.52 -2.59 -3.05
C LEU A 69 1.26 -2.57 -2.18
N LEU A 70 0.37 -3.54 -2.40
CA LEU A 70 -0.84 -3.76 -1.61
C LEU A 70 -0.58 -4.85 -0.58
N VAL A 71 -0.74 -4.53 0.69
CA VAL A 71 -0.52 -5.46 1.81
C VAL A 71 -1.49 -5.20 2.96
N GLU A 72 -1.79 -6.22 3.76
CA GLU A 72 -2.38 -6.02 5.08
C GLU A 72 -1.29 -5.53 6.06
N ASN A 73 -1.67 -4.83 7.13
CA ASN A 73 -0.71 -4.35 8.13
C ASN A 73 0.05 -5.49 8.84
N THR A 74 -0.51 -6.69 8.93
CA THR A 74 0.19 -7.89 9.38
C THR A 74 1.39 -8.19 8.47
N GLY A 75 1.17 -8.18 7.17
CA GLY A 75 2.19 -8.42 6.17
C GLY A 75 3.18 -7.26 6.02
N PHE A 76 2.74 -6.01 6.21
CA PHE A 76 3.66 -4.88 6.31
C PHE A 76 4.72 -5.12 7.40
N THR A 77 4.32 -5.67 8.55
CA THR A 77 5.26 -6.00 9.63
C THR A 77 6.32 -7.00 9.18
N LEU A 78 5.94 -8.03 8.42
CA LEU A 78 6.89 -8.99 7.84
C LEU A 78 7.81 -8.33 6.81
N GLY A 79 7.30 -7.40 6.00
CA GLY A 79 8.03 -6.69 4.94
C GLY A 79 9.02 -5.63 5.42
N THR A 80 9.08 -5.32 6.71
CA THR A 80 9.89 -4.20 7.24
C THR A 80 11.39 -4.36 6.99
N TYR A 81 11.92 -5.57 7.10
CA TYR A 81 13.32 -5.83 6.79
C TYR A 81 13.65 -5.50 5.33
N ALA A 82 12.83 -5.96 4.39
CA ALA A 82 13.02 -5.69 2.97
C ALA A 82 12.89 -4.19 2.65
N LEU A 83 11.95 -3.49 3.28
CA LEU A 83 11.78 -2.03 3.13
C LEU A 83 13.03 -1.27 3.59
N LEU A 84 13.57 -1.61 4.76
CA LEU A 84 14.79 -0.97 5.28
C LEU A 84 16.01 -1.30 4.43
N ARG A 85 16.17 -2.57 4.04
CA ARG A 85 17.33 -3.05 3.30
C ARG A 85 17.33 -2.65 1.82
N GLY A 86 16.17 -2.46 1.24
CA GLY A 86 15.97 -2.11 -0.17
C GLY A 86 15.56 -0.64 -0.34
N PRO A 87 14.26 -0.33 -0.48
CA PRO A 87 13.80 1.01 -0.85
C PRO A 87 14.32 2.14 0.02
N MET A 88 14.36 1.95 1.35
CA MET A 88 14.86 2.98 2.27
C MET A 88 16.37 3.21 2.13
N ALA A 89 17.15 2.14 2.01
CA ALA A 89 18.60 2.25 1.91
C ALA A 89 19.07 2.83 0.57
N PHE A 90 18.30 2.61 -0.51
CA PHE A 90 18.69 3.00 -1.87
C PHE A 90 17.88 4.17 -2.44
N GLY A 91 17.00 4.79 -1.65
CA GLY A 91 16.22 5.94 -2.10
C GLY A 91 15.20 5.58 -3.20
N VAL A 92 14.52 4.45 -3.08
CA VAL A 92 13.55 3.97 -4.08
C VAL A 92 12.14 4.40 -3.70
N PRO A 93 11.47 5.22 -4.51
CA PRO A 93 10.06 5.56 -4.31
C PRO A 93 9.18 4.31 -4.40
N LEU A 94 8.36 4.09 -3.38
CA LEU A 94 7.42 2.99 -3.33
C LEU A 94 6.13 3.43 -2.63
N LEU A 95 4.99 3.29 -3.31
CA LEU A 95 3.68 3.50 -2.69
C LEU A 95 3.25 2.24 -1.95
N LEU A 96 3.06 2.35 -0.63
CA LEU A 96 2.48 1.29 0.19
C LEU A 96 0.99 1.59 0.42
N LEU A 97 0.12 0.70 -0.05
CA LEU A 97 -1.31 0.71 0.26
C LEU A 97 -1.57 -0.39 1.28
N ILE A 98 -1.85 0.01 2.51
CA ILE A 98 -1.96 -0.89 3.65
C ILE A 98 -3.40 -0.96 4.11
N SER A 99 -4.01 -2.14 4.11
CA SER A 99 -5.27 -2.37 4.82
C SER A 99 -4.98 -2.44 6.33
N HIS A 100 -5.42 -1.41 7.06
CA HIS A 100 -5.11 -1.25 8.47
C HIS A 100 -6.20 -1.87 9.35
N ARG A 101 -5.91 -3.06 9.84
CA ARG A 101 -6.77 -3.86 10.71
C ARG A 101 -6.33 -3.73 12.17
N GLY A 102 -7.22 -4.12 13.09
CA GLY A 102 -6.94 -4.16 14.53
C GLY A 102 -7.18 -2.82 15.26
N GLU A 103 -7.92 -1.89 14.66
CA GLU A 103 -8.41 -0.68 15.33
C GLU A 103 -9.71 -0.97 16.12
N LEU A 104 -10.19 0.01 16.86
CA LEU A 104 -11.42 -0.09 17.65
C LEU A 104 -12.59 -0.50 16.74
N GLY A 105 -13.29 -1.59 17.13
CA GLY A 105 -14.39 -2.16 16.36
C GLY A 105 -14.02 -3.28 15.40
N ASP A 106 -12.74 -3.61 15.23
CA ASP A 106 -12.33 -4.79 14.47
C ASP A 106 -12.56 -6.07 15.31
N GLU A 107 -13.37 -6.99 14.79
CA GLU A 107 -13.68 -8.26 15.45
C GLU A 107 -12.57 -9.30 15.36
N ARG A 108 -11.54 -9.04 14.56
CA ARG A 108 -10.40 -9.94 14.40
C ARG A 108 -9.37 -9.73 15.51
N TRP A 109 -9.59 -10.39 16.64
CA TRP A 109 -8.70 -10.26 17.81
C TRP A 109 -7.21 -10.41 17.52
N PHE A 110 -6.85 -11.28 16.56
CA PHE A 110 -5.46 -11.51 16.16
C PHE A 110 -4.85 -10.34 15.37
N SER A 111 -5.65 -9.43 14.83
CA SER A 111 -5.19 -8.22 14.14
C SER A 111 -4.88 -7.07 15.10
N VAL A 112 -5.39 -7.10 16.33
CA VAL A 112 -5.26 -6.00 17.31
C VAL A 112 -3.80 -5.63 17.62
N PRO A 113 -2.87 -6.57 17.86
CA PRO A 113 -1.45 -6.22 18.08
C PRO A 113 -0.81 -5.51 16.88
N PHE A 114 -1.22 -5.87 15.66
CA PHE A 114 -0.73 -5.22 14.45
C PHE A 114 -1.33 -3.82 14.26
N GLY A 115 -2.59 -3.60 14.66
CA GLY A 115 -3.20 -2.29 14.71
C GLY A 115 -2.41 -1.33 15.59
N TRP A 116 -2.03 -1.78 16.80
CA TRP A 116 -1.20 -0.98 17.72
C TRP A 116 0.22 -0.71 17.19
N GLY A 117 0.80 -1.69 16.50
CA GLY A 117 2.21 -1.65 16.08
C GLY A 117 2.46 -0.91 14.78
N THR A 118 1.49 -0.84 13.87
CA THR A 118 1.72 -0.37 12.48
C THR A 118 2.20 1.08 12.43
N LYS A 119 1.47 2.02 13.04
CA LYS A 119 1.84 3.45 13.02
C LYS A 119 3.18 3.70 13.72
N PRO A 120 3.41 3.22 14.97
CA PRO A 120 4.72 3.35 15.61
C PRO A 120 5.88 2.74 14.80
N LEU A 121 5.64 1.64 14.09
CA LEU A 121 6.65 1.02 13.26
C LEU A 121 6.98 1.87 12.03
N LEU A 122 5.97 2.42 11.35
CA LEU A 122 6.15 3.39 10.26
C LEU A 122 6.93 4.63 10.74
N ASP A 123 6.59 5.16 11.92
CA ASP A 123 7.28 6.31 12.53
C ASP A 123 8.76 5.98 12.82
N SER A 124 9.02 4.83 13.43
CA SER A 124 10.40 4.40 13.76
C SER A 124 11.26 4.21 12.52
N MET A 125 10.66 3.76 11.41
CA MET A 125 11.29 3.65 10.11
C MET A 125 11.34 4.98 9.34
N ARG A 126 10.75 6.06 9.86
CA ARG A 126 10.61 7.36 9.19
C ARG A 126 9.90 7.29 7.84
N ILE A 127 8.98 6.35 7.68
CA ILE A 127 8.13 6.26 6.50
C ILE A 127 6.96 7.24 6.67
N THR A 128 6.90 8.24 5.80
CA THR A 128 5.77 9.18 5.76
C THR A 128 4.48 8.42 5.48
N HIS A 129 3.46 8.63 6.32
CA HIS A 129 2.20 7.90 6.17
C HIS A 129 0.98 8.74 6.51
N ARG A 130 -0.20 8.31 6.02
CA ARG A 130 -1.50 8.91 6.35
C ARG A 130 -2.55 7.82 6.50
N SER A 131 -3.34 7.88 7.58
CA SER A 131 -4.58 7.11 7.70
C SER A 131 -5.70 7.78 6.89
N VAL A 132 -6.47 6.96 6.19
CA VAL A 132 -7.62 7.37 5.38
C VAL A 132 -8.81 6.52 5.79
N GLU A 133 -9.81 7.17 6.38
CA GLU A 133 -10.98 6.53 6.96
C GLU A 133 -12.26 6.82 6.16
N LYS A 134 -12.25 7.91 5.38
CA LYS A 134 -13.39 8.37 4.58
C LYS A 134 -13.17 8.14 3.10
N ILE A 135 -14.21 7.68 2.41
CA ILE A 135 -14.16 7.35 0.99
C ILE A 135 -13.79 8.57 0.13
N GLU A 136 -14.28 9.76 0.48
CA GLU A 136 -13.98 10.99 -0.27
C GLU A 136 -12.48 11.36 -0.28
N ASP A 137 -11.73 10.94 0.75
CA ASP A 137 -10.30 11.26 0.90
C ASP A 137 -9.37 10.35 0.11
N VAL A 138 -9.84 9.19 -0.35
CA VAL A 138 -9.02 8.15 -1.00
C VAL A 138 -8.21 8.71 -2.18
N SER A 139 -8.87 9.39 -3.10
CA SER A 139 -8.21 9.89 -4.32
C SER A 139 -7.14 10.94 -4.02
N SER A 140 -7.44 11.87 -3.11
CA SER A 140 -6.50 12.93 -2.73
C SER A 140 -5.29 12.37 -1.97
N ALA A 141 -5.51 11.40 -1.09
CA ALA A 141 -4.46 10.75 -0.32
C ALA A 141 -3.47 10.02 -1.22
N ILE A 142 -3.95 9.19 -2.16
CA ILE A 142 -3.09 8.47 -3.12
C ILE A 142 -2.29 9.46 -3.99
N SER A 143 -2.96 10.47 -4.55
CA SER A 143 -2.30 11.47 -5.39
C SER A 143 -1.18 12.21 -4.63
N ASN A 144 -1.44 12.61 -3.38
CA ASN A 144 -0.44 13.28 -2.55
C ASN A 144 0.69 12.33 -2.12
N ALA A 145 0.38 11.07 -1.82
CA ALA A 145 1.40 10.07 -1.50
C ALA A 145 2.35 9.85 -2.67
N VAL A 146 1.83 9.72 -3.90
CA VAL A 146 2.68 9.58 -5.10
C VAL A 146 3.56 10.81 -5.34
N LYS A 147 3.04 12.02 -5.13
CA LYS A 147 3.86 13.23 -5.20
C LYS A 147 4.97 13.23 -4.15
N SER A 148 4.63 12.88 -2.90
CA SER A 148 5.58 12.85 -1.79
C SER A 148 6.67 11.80 -2.01
N MET A 149 6.33 10.56 -2.38
CA MET A 149 7.32 9.52 -2.60
C MET A 149 8.32 9.87 -3.71
N ASN A 150 7.84 10.52 -4.78
CA ASN A 150 8.71 10.97 -5.87
C ASN A 150 9.63 12.12 -5.44
N SER A 151 9.13 13.07 -4.65
CA SER A 151 9.95 14.20 -4.14
C SER A 151 10.96 13.76 -3.11
N MET A 152 10.57 12.84 -2.22
CA MET A 152 11.41 12.34 -1.12
C MET A 152 12.38 11.24 -1.57
N GLN A 153 12.12 10.60 -2.71
CA GLN A 153 12.83 9.39 -3.16
C GLN A 153 12.82 8.31 -2.06
N ALA A 154 11.63 8.05 -1.52
CA ALA A 154 11.45 7.13 -0.39
C ALA A 154 10.04 6.50 -0.41
N PRO A 155 9.84 5.38 0.30
CA PRO A 155 8.51 4.81 0.50
C PRO A 155 7.57 5.78 1.22
N VAL A 156 6.29 5.75 0.83
CA VAL A 156 5.19 6.47 1.49
C VAL A 156 4.02 5.51 1.66
N ALA A 157 3.35 5.53 2.80
CA ALA A 157 2.26 4.63 3.11
C ALA A 157 0.91 5.35 3.24
N ILE A 158 -0.14 4.73 2.69
CA ILE A 158 -1.54 5.04 2.95
C ILE A 158 -2.13 3.88 3.74
N LEU A 159 -2.66 4.18 4.91
CA LEU A 159 -3.36 3.23 5.78
C LEU A 159 -4.86 3.38 5.55
N PHE A 160 -5.48 2.41 4.92
CA PHE A 160 -6.93 2.37 4.77
C PHE A 160 -7.58 1.76 6.00
N ALA A 161 -8.56 2.47 6.56
CA ALA A 161 -9.27 2.08 7.79
C ALA A 161 -10.75 2.52 7.71
N GLY A 162 -11.49 2.32 8.80
CA GLY A 162 -12.86 2.80 8.95
C GLY A 162 -13.80 2.34 7.84
N GLU A 163 -14.66 3.23 7.35
CA GLU A 163 -15.69 2.94 6.33
C GLU A 163 -15.13 2.44 4.98
N ILE A 164 -13.83 2.61 4.77
CA ILE A 164 -13.16 2.13 3.55
C ILE A 164 -13.05 0.60 3.55
N LEU A 165 -12.85 0.01 4.73
CA LEU A 165 -12.63 -1.44 4.88
C LEU A 165 -13.88 -2.22 5.29
N PHE A 166 -14.88 -1.54 5.90
CA PHE A 166 -16.06 -2.16 6.49
C PHE A 166 -17.36 -1.62 5.92
#